data_2fb4a8e298fc93b3e9cdf19782d43677
#
_entry.id   2fb4a8e298fc93b3e9cdf19782d43677
#
_cell.length_a   1.000
_cell.length_b   1.000
_cell.length_c   1.000
_cell.angle_alpha   90.00
_cell.angle_beta   90.00
_cell.angle_gamma   90.00
#
_symmetry.space_group_name_H-M   'P 1'
#
loop_
_entity.id
_entity.type
_entity.pdbx_description
1 polymer ?
#
loop_
_entity_poly.entity_id
_entity_poly.type
_entity_poly.pdbx_seq_one_letter_code
_entity_poly.pdbx_strand_id
1 'polypeptide(L)'
;TETILWARKNDKKSRHFFDYQKMKEMNGGKQMRDVWTGALTKPSEKTEGKHPTQKPEYLLGKIVLSSTEEGQVILDPFCGSGTTGVEAVRFGRKFIGIDVSEEYLDISKKRLEKVANDK
;
A
#
# COMPACT_ATOMS: atom_id res chain seq x y z
N THR A 1 10.64 -0.66 -15.18
CA THR A 1 11.19 -0.57 -13.81
C THR A 1 10.77 0.74 -13.18
N GLU A 2 10.26 0.70 -11.97
CA GLU A 2 9.92 1.89 -11.19
C GLU A 2 10.82 1.98 -9.97
N THR A 3 11.23 3.21 -9.63
CA THR A 3 12.01 3.48 -8.43
C THR A 3 11.09 3.94 -7.31
N ILE A 4 11.25 3.35 -6.14
CA ILE A 4 10.54 3.75 -4.93
C ILE A 4 11.55 4.46 -4.02
N LEU A 5 11.20 5.67 -3.59
CA LEU A 5 12.00 6.43 -2.66
C LEU A 5 11.49 6.20 -1.24
N TRP A 6 12.39 5.90 -0.34
CA TRP A 6 12.09 5.78 1.07
C TRP A 6 12.76 6.92 1.82
N ALA A 7 11.95 7.76 2.44
CA ALA A 7 12.42 8.92 3.16
C ALA A 7 11.85 8.97 4.57
N ARG A 8 12.57 9.62 5.44
CA ARG A 8 12.09 9.92 6.79
C ARG A 8 12.41 11.35 7.14
N LYS A 9 11.74 11.87 8.15
CA LYS A 9 12.07 13.19 8.67
C LYS A 9 13.54 13.20 9.11
N ASN A 10 14.32 14.16 8.60
CA ASN A 10 15.74 14.25 8.90
C ASN A 10 15.98 14.91 10.27
N ASP A 11 15.77 14.13 11.30
CA ASP A 11 15.93 14.56 12.68
C ASP A 11 16.59 13.40 13.43
N LYS A 12 17.68 13.66 14.12
CA LYS A 12 18.36 12.66 14.97
C LYS A 12 17.44 12.07 16.03
N LYS A 13 16.38 12.79 16.40
CA LYS A 13 15.37 12.36 17.38
C LYS A 13 14.21 11.62 16.73
N SER A 14 14.02 11.72 15.41
CA SER A 14 12.91 11.03 14.73
C SER A 14 13.25 9.55 14.57
N ARG A 15 12.28 8.72 14.88
CA ARG A 15 12.38 7.29 14.66
C ARG A 15 11.33 6.88 13.64
N HIS A 16 11.75 6.04 12.70
CA HIS A 16 10.82 5.40 11.79
C HIS A 16 10.69 3.92 12.19
N PHE A 17 9.53 3.36 11.90
CA PHE A 17 9.30 1.93 12.07
C PHE A 17 9.68 1.21 10.77
N PHE A 18 10.38 0.09 10.90
CA PHE A 18 10.61 -0.83 9.80
C PHE A 18 10.65 -2.26 10.35
N ASP A 19 9.76 -3.11 9.85
CA ASP A 19 9.62 -4.48 10.33
C ASP A 19 10.54 -5.43 9.55
N TYR A 20 11.77 -5.51 9.96
CA TYR A 20 12.77 -6.40 9.36
C TYR A 20 12.36 -7.87 9.46
N GLN A 21 11.76 -8.25 10.57
CA GLN A 21 11.34 -9.63 10.80
C GLN A 21 10.23 -10.03 9.83
N LYS A 22 9.21 -9.19 9.66
CA LYS A 22 8.14 -9.43 8.70
C LYS A 22 8.69 -9.53 7.28
N MET A 23 9.62 -8.68 6.92
CA MET A 23 10.25 -8.70 5.59
C MET A 23 11.04 -9.98 5.35
N LYS A 24 11.74 -10.49 6.37
CA LYS A 24 12.41 -11.78 6.29
C LYS A 24 11.42 -12.92 6.11
N GLU A 25 10.33 -12.92 6.87
CA GLU A 25 9.28 -13.93 6.74
C GLU A 25 8.71 -13.97 5.33
N MET A 26 8.46 -12.81 4.74
CA MET A 26 7.95 -12.69 3.38
C MET A 26 8.97 -13.13 2.31
N ASN A 27 10.25 -13.19 2.66
CA ASN A 27 11.33 -13.59 1.75
C ASN A 27 11.98 -14.91 2.16
N GLY A 28 11.20 -15.85 2.69
CA GLY A 28 11.67 -17.19 3.01
C GLY A 28 12.71 -17.25 4.11
N GLY A 29 12.66 -16.34 5.08
CA GLY A 29 13.60 -16.27 6.19
C GLY A 29 14.90 -15.53 5.89
N LYS A 30 15.06 -15.03 4.66
CA LYS A 30 16.25 -14.28 4.22
C LYS A 30 15.96 -12.78 4.16
N GLN A 31 17.00 -11.99 4.30
CA GLN A 31 16.89 -10.54 4.18
C GLN A 31 16.23 -10.16 2.85
N MET A 32 15.23 -9.27 2.90
CA MET A 32 14.56 -8.77 1.71
C MET A 32 15.52 -7.95 0.86
N ARG A 33 15.48 -8.20 -0.45
CA ARG A 33 16.28 -7.45 -1.41
C ARG A 33 15.68 -6.06 -1.66
N ASP A 34 16.49 -5.17 -2.17
CA ASP A 34 16.09 -3.81 -2.57
C ASP A 34 15.43 -3.76 -3.96
N VAL A 35 15.50 -4.85 -4.71
CA VAL A 35 14.78 -4.99 -5.98
C VAL A 35 13.65 -6.01 -5.80
N TRP A 36 12.42 -5.55 -6.05
CA TRP A 36 11.24 -6.40 -5.97
C TRP A 36 10.69 -6.63 -7.38
N THR A 37 10.45 -7.89 -7.72
CA THR A 37 9.88 -8.27 -9.01
C THR A 37 8.44 -8.73 -8.83
N GLY A 38 7.61 -8.40 -9.80
CA GLY A 38 6.21 -8.81 -9.77
C GLY A 38 5.50 -8.45 -11.07
N ALA A 39 4.34 -9.03 -11.26
CA ALA A 39 3.52 -8.80 -12.43
C ALA A 39 2.86 -7.42 -12.41
N LEU A 40 2.42 -6.96 -13.57
CA LEU A 40 1.57 -5.81 -13.69
C LEU A 40 0.24 -6.04 -12.95
N THR A 41 -0.46 -4.95 -12.66
CA THR A 41 -1.77 -5.01 -12.00
C THR A 41 -2.70 -5.98 -12.73
N LYS A 42 -3.19 -6.97 -12.02
CA LYS A 42 -4.06 -8.01 -12.57
C LYS A 42 -5.45 -7.45 -12.88
N PRO A 43 -6.17 -7.99 -13.87
CA PRO A 43 -7.56 -7.59 -14.13
C PRO A 43 -8.46 -7.71 -12.91
N SER A 44 -8.26 -8.71 -12.07
CA SER A 44 -9.00 -8.90 -10.82
C SER A 44 -8.85 -7.74 -9.83
N GLU A 45 -7.75 -6.99 -9.91
CA GLU A 45 -7.50 -5.83 -9.07
C GLU A 45 -8.19 -4.55 -9.61
N LYS A 46 -8.79 -4.61 -10.80
CA LYS A 46 -9.45 -3.50 -11.49
C LYS A 46 -10.96 -3.67 -11.62
N THR A 47 -11.57 -4.47 -10.75
CA THR A 47 -13.00 -4.81 -10.85
C THR A 47 -13.95 -3.63 -10.64
N GLU A 48 -13.53 -2.61 -9.91
CA GLU A 48 -14.37 -1.44 -9.58
C GLU A 48 -14.16 -0.25 -10.51
N GLY A 49 -13.34 -0.42 -11.55
CA GLY A 49 -13.05 0.61 -12.54
C GLY A 49 -11.61 0.57 -12.99
N LYS A 50 -11.29 1.40 -13.99
CA LYS A 50 -9.95 1.45 -14.56
C LYS A 50 -9.22 2.72 -14.13
N HIS A 51 -7.99 2.56 -13.70
CA HIS A 51 -7.06 3.65 -13.45
C HIS A 51 -5.77 3.35 -14.23
N PRO A 52 -5.30 4.25 -15.11
CA PRO A 52 -4.16 3.96 -16.00
C PRO A 52 -2.86 3.68 -15.26
N THR A 53 -2.70 4.21 -14.06
CA THR A 53 -1.49 4.05 -13.25
C THR A 53 -1.75 3.31 -11.93
N GLN A 54 -2.78 2.46 -11.89
CA GLN A 54 -3.07 1.66 -10.70
C GLN A 54 -1.88 0.77 -10.35
N LYS A 55 -1.40 0.88 -9.12
CA LYS A 55 -0.27 0.09 -8.63
C LYS A 55 -0.74 -1.32 -8.23
N PRO A 56 0.11 -2.35 -8.39
CA PRO A 56 -0.24 -3.70 -7.97
C PRO A 56 -0.33 -3.82 -6.45
N GLU A 57 -1.28 -4.61 -5.98
CA GLU A 57 -1.54 -4.80 -4.56
C GLU A 57 -0.35 -5.41 -3.81
N TYR A 58 0.39 -6.34 -4.43
CA TYR A 58 1.56 -6.97 -3.79
C TYR A 58 2.60 -5.94 -3.37
N LEU A 59 2.81 -4.90 -4.18
CA LEU A 59 3.78 -3.86 -3.91
C LEU A 59 3.38 -3.03 -2.70
N LEU A 60 2.13 -2.56 -2.69
CA LEU A 60 1.62 -1.76 -1.57
C LEU A 60 1.51 -2.59 -0.30
N GLY A 61 1.18 -3.87 -0.42
CA GLY A 61 1.15 -4.79 0.72
C GLY A 61 2.51 -4.90 1.40
N LYS A 62 3.58 -5.04 0.63
CA LYS A 62 4.95 -5.06 1.18
C LYS A 62 5.30 -3.74 1.89
N ILE A 63 4.95 -2.61 1.28
CA ILE A 63 5.23 -1.30 1.86
C ILE A 63 4.47 -1.13 3.18
N VAL A 64 3.19 -1.45 3.20
CA VAL A 64 2.35 -1.34 4.41
C VAL A 64 2.91 -2.22 5.54
N LEU A 65 3.17 -3.48 5.25
CA LEU A 65 3.64 -4.43 6.26
C LEU A 65 5.04 -4.11 6.79
N SER A 66 5.92 -3.56 5.94
CA SER A 66 7.28 -3.24 6.34
C SER A 66 7.40 -1.95 7.11
N SER A 67 6.53 -0.97 6.81
CA SER A 67 6.72 0.42 7.26
C SER A 67 5.72 0.89 8.31
N THR A 68 4.71 0.06 8.62
CA THR A 68 3.67 0.41 9.58
C THR A 68 3.33 -0.75 10.50
N GLU A 69 2.79 -0.43 11.67
CA GLU A 69 2.21 -1.38 12.60
C GLU A 69 0.69 -1.37 12.49
N GLU A 70 0.06 -2.47 12.88
CA GLU A 70 -1.38 -2.58 12.92
C GLU A 70 -1.99 -1.46 13.77
N GLY A 71 -3.08 -0.87 13.28
CA GLY A 71 -3.77 0.24 13.95
C GLY A 71 -3.24 1.63 13.62
N GLN A 72 -2.07 1.74 12.98
CA GLN A 72 -1.54 3.04 12.59
C GLN A 72 -2.30 3.63 11.39
N VAL A 73 -2.17 4.94 11.22
CA VAL A 73 -2.82 5.68 10.13
C VAL A 73 -1.85 5.85 8.96
N ILE A 74 -2.31 5.48 7.77
CA ILE A 74 -1.58 5.66 6.53
C ILE A 74 -2.26 6.79 5.74
N LEU A 75 -1.47 7.77 5.31
CA LEU A 75 -1.93 8.87 4.46
C LEU A 75 -1.39 8.68 3.06
N ASP A 76 -2.27 8.70 2.07
CA ASP A 76 -1.88 8.74 0.65
C ASP A 76 -2.53 9.96 0.01
N PRO A 77 -1.77 11.07 -0.20
CA PRO A 77 -2.31 12.31 -0.75
C PRO A 77 -2.56 12.26 -2.27
N PHE A 78 -2.21 11.17 -2.92
CA PHE A 78 -2.42 10.92 -4.35
C PHE A 78 -2.98 9.51 -4.54
N CYS A 79 -4.08 9.21 -3.84
CA CYS A 79 -4.52 7.83 -3.69
C CYS A 79 -5.04 7.16 -4.97
N GLY A 80 -5.45 7.93 -5.97
CA GLY A 80 -5.96 7.38 -7.21
C GLY A 80 -7.09 6.38 -6.97
N SER A 81 -6.95 5.16 -7.49
CA SER A 81 -7.93 4.09 -7.30
C SER A 81 -7.86 3.41 -5.92
N GLY A 82 -6.97 3.86 -5.04
CA GLY A 82 -6.96 3.46 -3.64
C GLY A 82 -6.23 2.17 -3.29
N THR A 83 -5.26 1.74 -4.08
CA THR A 83 -4.51 0.50 -3.79
C THR A 83 -3.83 0.54 -2.42
N THR A 84 -3.24 1.68 -2.04
CA THR A 84 -2.66 1.86 -0.70
C THR A 84 -3.71 1.61 0.39
N GLY A 85 -4.91 2.19 0.23
CA GLY A 85 -6.00 2.01 1.17
C GLY A 85 -6.50 0.57 1.25
N VAL A 86 -6.59 -0.12 0.12
CA VAL A 86 -6.98 -1.53 0.07
C VAL A 86 -6.02 -2.36 0.94
N GLU A 87 -4.72 -2.17 0.79
CA GLU A 87 -3.75 -2.91 1.57
C GLU A 87 -3.72 -2.46 3.04
N ALA A 88 -3.92 -1.17 3.30
CA ALA A 88 -4.03 -0.66 4.67
C ALA A 88 -5.19 -1.34 5.42
N VAL A 89 -6.37 -1.36 4.82
CA VAL A 89 -7.56 -1.99 5.43
C VAL A 89 -7.38 -3.50 5.56
N ARG A 90 -6.83 -4.15 4.53
CA ARG A 90 -6.59 -5.59 4.54
C ARG A 90 -5.72 -6.01 5.72
N PHE A 91 -4.71 -5.22 6.05
CA PHE A 91 -3.76 -5.53 7.12
C PHE A 91 -4.03 -4.79 8.43
N GLY A 92 -5.22 -4.23 8.61
CA GLY A 92 -5.64 -3.67 9.89
C GLY A 92 -5.13 -2.26 10.20
N ARG A 93 -4.66 -1.52 9.18
CA ARG A 93 -4.29 -0.12 9.34
C ARG A 93 -5.48 0.78 9.01
N LYS A 94 -5.45 2.01 9.50
CA LYS A 94 -6.40 3.05 9.14
C LYS A 94 -5.89 3.80 7.91
N PHE A 95 -6.79 4.37 7.12
CA PHE A 95 -6.41 4.98 5.86
C PHE A 95 -7.08 6.34 5.66
N ILE A 96 -6.28 7.31 5.19
CA ILE A 96 -6.76 8.59 4.70
C ILE A 96 -6.22 8.75 3.29
N GLY A 97 -7.13 8.81 2.31
CA GLY A 97 -6.76 9.00 0.90
C GLY A 97 -7.27 10.35 0.39
N ILE A 98 -6.48 10.99 -0.43
CA ILE A 98 -6.81 12.26 -1.07
C ILE A 98 -6.55 12.12 -2.56
N ASP A 99 -7.47 12.61 -3.38
CA ASP A 99 -7.30 12.72 -4.83
C ASP A 99 -8.16 13.86 -5.36
N VAL A 100 -7.73 14.46 -6.46
CA VAL A 100 -8.48 15.54 -7.10
C VAL A 100 -9.63 15.01 -7.98
N SER A 101 -9.62 13.73 -8.32
CA SER A 101 -10.61 13.10 -9.19
C SER A 101 -11.71 12.44 -8.37
N GLU A 102 -12.93 12.94 -8.48
CA GLU A 102 -14.11 12.29 -7.86
C GLU A 102 -14.32 10.88 -8.40
N GLU A 103 -14.07 10.66 -9.69
CA GLU A 103 -14.18 9.34 -10.31
C GLU A 103 -13.25 8.33 -9.66
N TYR A 104 -12.00 8.71 -9.43
CA TYR A 104 -11.04 7.83 -8.76
C TYR A 104 -11.39 7.62 -7.29
N LEU A 105 -11.90 8.66 -6.61
CA LEU A 105 -12.35 8.52 -5.22
C LEU A 105 -13.54 7.55 -5.10
N ASP A 106 -14.45 7.55 -6.07
CA ASP A 106 -15.56 6.60 -6.10
C ASP A 106 -15.05 5.16 -6.29
N ILE A 107 -14.08 4.95 -7.16
CA ILE A 107 -13.42 3.65 -7.33
C ILE A 107 -12.73 3.22 -6.03
N SER A 108 -11.97 4.10 -5.41
CA SER A 108 -11.32 3.87 -4.13
C SER A 108 -12.33 3.44 -3.07
N LYS A 109 -13.41 4.18 -2.93
CA LYS A 109 -14.46 3.91 -1.94
C LYS A 109 -15.04 2.52 -2.12
N LYS A 110 -15.38 2.14 -3.34
CA LYS A 110 -15.93 0.80 -3.64
C LYS A 110 -14.94 -0.30 -3.31
N ARG A 111 -13.68 -0.12 -3.66
CA ARG A 111 -12.62 -1.09 -3.36
C ARG A 111 -12.41 -1.25 -1.85
N LEU A 112 -12.40 -0.14 -1.11
CA LEU A 112 -12.23 -0.16 0.34
C LEU A 112 -13.41 -0.83 1.04
N GLU A 113 -14.64 -0.55 0.63
CA GLU A 113 -15.84 -1.20 1.15
C GLU A 113 -15.80 -2.71 0.93
N LYS A 114 -15.41 -3.13 -0.27
CA LYS A 114 -15.29 -4.55 -0.61
C LYS A 114 -14.28 -5.26 0.29
N VAL A 115 -13.10 -4.70 0.47
CA VAL A 115 -12.06 -5.30 1.31
C VAL A 115 -12.45 -5.32 2.78
N ALA A 116 -13.14 -4.29 3.26
CA ALA A 116 -13.62 -4.23 4.64
C ALA A 116 -14.68 -5.31 4.91
N ASN A 117 -15.54 -5.58 3.93
CA ASN A 117 -16.61 -6.59 4.06
C ASN A 117 -16.07 -8.03 3.95
N ASP A 118 -14.91 -8.22 3.33
CA ASP A 118 -14.27 -9.53 3.20
C ASP A 118 -13.50 -9.98 4.45
N LYS A 119 -13.44 -9.13 5.45
CA LYS A 119 -12.77 -9.44 6.74
C LYS A 119 -13.67 -10.20 7.68
#